data_6d0b773d833daaa3956441b191ba281e
#
_entry.id   6d0b773d833daaa3956441b191ba281e
#
_cell.length_a   1.000
_cell.length_b   1.000
_cell.length_c   1.000
_cell.angle_alpha   90.00
_cell.angle_beta   90.00
_cell.angle_gamma   90.00
#
_symmetry.space_group_name_H-M   'P 1'
#
loop_
_entity.id
_entity.type
_entity.pdbx_description
1 polymer ?
#
loop_
_entity_poly.entity_id
_entity_poly.type
_entity_poly.pdbx_seq_one_letter_code
_entity_poly.pdbx_strand_id
1 'polypeptide(L)'
;MILPRVKIQFLNGQLGTVGESADGLMALICGAAAVASTMVLNTAYTITSMDDLAALGVTSENNAALYKQVSEFYDEADAGTKLILYPVAPTTTMTALCDYTQTNAGYARDLIAKQNGNLRGIGIANLNTGATEESAEGLDPDVFTALPKAQ
;
A
#
# COMPACT_ATOMS: atom_id res chain seq x y z
N MET A 1 39.09 31.56 43.76
CA MET A 1 38.82 30.13 43.82
C MET A 1 37.61 29.86 42.90
N ILE A 2 37.82 29.27 41.72
CA ILE A 2 36.76 29.02 40.77
C ILE A 2 36.21 27.62 41.09
N LEU A 3 34.94 27.55 41.49
CA LEU A 3 34.28 26.27 41.74
C LEU A 3 34.07 25.49 40.44
N PRO A 4 34.31 24.19 40.41
CA PRO A 4 34.07 23.37 39.23
C PRO A 4 32.58 23.39 38.87
N ARG A 5 32.27 23.81 37.65
CA ARG A 5 30.89 23.78 37.12
C ARG A 5 30.69 22.47 36.39
N VAL A 6 29.75 21.68 36.84
CA VAL A 6 29.20 20.56 36.05
C VAL A 6 28.21 21.15 35.06
N LYS A 7 28.53 21.10 33.76
CA LYS A 7 27.62 21.47 32.70
C LYS A 7 26.91 20.20 32.22
N ILE A 8 25.67 19.99 32.64
CA ILE A 8 24.84 18.94 32.07
C ILE A 8 24.30 19.51 30.75
N GLN A 9 24.82 19.05 29.62
CA GLN A 9 24.21 19.26 28.34
C GLN A 9 23.26 18.13 28.11
N PHE A 10 21.96 18.40 28.11
CA PHE A 10 21.00 17.55 27.45
C PHE A 10 21.23 17.76 25.94
N LEU A 11 22.14 17.03 25.36
CA LEU A 11 22.13 16.78 23.94
C LEU A 11 20.79 16.08 23.69
N ASN A 12 19.96 16.68 22.88
CA ASN A 12 18.75 16.09 22.37
C ASN A 12 19.10 14.67 21.94
N GLY A 13 18.77 13.70 22.84
CA GLY A 13 19.38 12.40 22.81
C GLY A 13 19.26 11.82 21.40
N GLN A 14 20.37 11.62 20.80
CA GLN A 14 20.49 10.50 19.90
C GLN A 14 20.48 9.21 20.76
N LEU A 15 19.44 9.04 21.55
CA LEU A 15 18.91 7.72 21.83
C LEU A 15 18.49 7.22 20.47
N GLY A 16 19.37 6.45 19.84
CA GLY A 16 19.39 6.00 18.49
C GLY A 16 18.10 6.33 17.74
N THR A 17 18.18 6.94 16.58
CA THR A 17 17.06 6.91 15.67
C THR A 17 16.53 5.50 15.81
N VAL A 18 15.37 5.35 16.46
CA VAL A 18 14.62 4.10 16.38
C VAL A 18 14.53 3.89 14.89
N GLY A 19 15.32 2.94 14.36
CA GLY A 19 15.28 2.65 12.96
C GLY A 19 13.81 2.45 12.69
N GLU A 20 13.25 3.13 11.69
CA GLU A 20 11.84 2.99 11.36
C GLU A 20 11.59 1.48 11.31
N SER A 21 10.90 0.98 12.32
CA SER A 21 10.54 -0.42 12.35
C SER A 21 9.68 -0.64 11.12
N ALA A 22 10.11 -1.52 10.23
CA ALA A 22 9.25 -1.96 9.14
C ALA A 22 8.08 -2.82 9.66
N ASP A 23 7.97 -2.94 10.99
CA ASP A 23 6.83 -3.55 11.64
C ASP A 23 5.58 -2.75 11.31
N GLY A 24 4.68 -3.42 10.58
CA GLY A 24 3.41 -2.82 10.21
C GLY A 24 3.37 -2.14 8.84
N LEU A 25 4.44 -2.18 8.01
CA LEU A 25 4.34 -1.66 6.66
C LEU A 25 3.37 -2.51 5.83
N MET A 26 2.26 -1.91 5.48
CA MET A 26 1.20 -2.53 4.70
C MET A 26 1.22 -1.99 3.28
N ALA A 27 0.81 -2.81 2.34
CA ALA A 27 0.54 -2.38 0.97
C ALA A 27 -0.93 -2.59 0.62
N LEU A 28 -1.49 -1.69 -0.14
CA LEU A 28 -2.80 -1.80 -0.75
C LEU A 28 -2.66 -1.84 -2.27
N ILE A 29 -3.02 -2.96 -2.88
CA ILE A 29 -3.18 -3.08 -4.32
C ILE A 29 -4.65 -2.85 -4.63
N CYS A 30 -4.93 -1.85 -5.46
CA CYS A 30 -6.31 -1.48 -5.76
C CYS A 30 -6.50 -1.18 -7.25
N GLY A 31 -7.60 -1.66 -7.80
CA GLY A 31 -8.03 -1.27 -9.14
C GLY A 31 -8.40 0.21 -9.18
N ALA A 32 -7.73 0.97 -10.04
CA ALA A 32 -7.89 2.41 -10.13
C ALA A 32 -7.73 2.92 -11.56
N ALA A 33 -8.27 4.10 -11.82
CA ALA A 33 -7.99 4.85 -13.04
C ALA A 33 -6.72 5.70 -12.83
N ALA A 34 -5.85 5.76 -13.82
CA ALA A 34 -4.70 6.66 -13.78
C ALA A 34 -5.15 8.13 -13.68
N VAL A 35 -4.39 8.93 -12.95
CA VAL A 35 -4.58 10.38 -12.90
C VAL A 35 -3.44 11.04 -13.67
N ALA A 36 -3.78 11.86 -14.64
CA ALA A 36 -2.82 12.47 -15.54
C ALA A 36 -1.72 13.22 -14.75
N SER A 37 -0.48 12.90 -15.04
CA SER A 37 0.73 13.52 -14.48
C SER A 37 1.04 13.24 -13.00
N THR A 38 0.16 12.64 -12.23
CA THR A 38 0.35 12.46 -10.77
C THR A 38 0.28 11.01 -10.32
N MET A 39 -0.67 10.22 -10.79
CA MET A 39 -0.79 8.81 -10.42
C MET A 39 -0.74 7.90 -11.66
N VAL A 40 0.36 7.19 -11.82
CA VAL A 40 0.58 6.21 -12.88
C VAL A 40 0.29 4.82 -12.34
N LEU A 41 -0.43 3.99 -13.12
CA LEU A 41 -0.70 2.60 -12.74
C LEU A 41 0.60 1.79 -12.67
N ASN A 42 0.57 0.73 -11.88
CA ASN A 42 1.70 -0.20 -11.68
C ASN A 42 2.95 0.45 -11.06
N THR A 43 2.74 1.54 -10.32
CA THR A 43 3.78 2.27 -9.60
C THR A 43 3.44 2.32 -8.12
N ALA A 44 4.42 2.03 -7.28
CA ALA A 44 4.24 2.09 -5.83
C ALA A 44 4.40 3.52 -5.32
N TYR A 45 3.43 3.98 -4.55
CA TYR A 45 3.43 5.28 -3.88
C TYR A 45 3.41 5.06 -2.37
N THR A 46 4.23 5.80 -1.64
CA THR A 46 4.16 5.82 -0.18
C THR A 46 3.31 7.01 0.23
N ILE A 47 2.23 6.75 0.93
CA ILE A 47 1.35 7.77 1.48
C ILE A 47 1.27 7.62 3.00
N THR A 48 1.03 8.71 3.71
CA THR A 48 0.95 8.78 5.17
C THR A 48 -0.34 9.44 5.66
N SER A 49 -1.13 9.95 4.72
CA SER A 49 -2.38 10.67 5.00
C SER A 49 -3.27 10.73 3.77
N MET A 50 -4.51 11.17 3.98
CA MET A 50 -5.44 11.52 2.88
C MET A 50 -4.96 12.73 2.07
N ASP A 51 -4.15 13.62 2.63
CA ASP A 51 -3.57 14.75 1.90
C ASP A 51 -2.56 14.29 0.85
N ASP A 52 -1.78 13.24 1.14
CA ASP A 52 -0.88 12.63 0.17
C ASP A 52 -1.66 12.00 -0.98
N LEU A 53 -2.80 11.34 -0.66
CA LEU A 53 -3.70 10.80 -1.69
C LEU A 53 -4.28 11.92 -2.58
N ALA A 54 -4.68 13.03 -1.97
CA ALA A 54 -5.17 14.21 -2.70
C ALA A 54 -4.07 14.84 -3.58
N ALA A 55 -2.81 14.85 -3.12
CA ALA A 55 -1.66 15.30 -3.90
C ALA A 55 -1.40 14.42 -5.13
N LEU A 56 -1.78 13.13 -5.09
CA LEU A 56 -1.80 12.25 -6.27
C LEU A 56 -2.99 12.54 -7.20
N GLY A 57 -3.85 13.50 -6.87
CA GLY A 57 -5.01 13.88 -7.64
C GLY A 57 -6.19 12.90 -7.54
N VAL A 58 -6.16 11.99 -6.57
CA VAL A 58 -7.24 11.03 -6.33
C VAL A 58 -8.35 11.69 -5.53
N THR A 59 -9.57 11.57 -6.05
CA THR A 59 -10.79 12.10 -5.41
C THR A 59 -11.86 11.03 -5.36
N SER A 60 -12.90 11.27 -4.56
CA SER A 60 -14.08 10.41 -4.51
C SER A 60 -14.87 10.36 -5.83
N GLU A 61 -14.60 11.30 -6.75
CA GLU A 61 -15.28 11.36 -8.05
C GLU A 61 -14.53 10.56 -9.11
N ASN A 62 -13.19 10.66 -9.17
CA ASN A 62 -12.41 10.03 -10.23
C ASN A 62 -11.97 8.60 -9.90
N ASN A 63 -11.83 8.28 -8.60
CA ASN A 63 -11.41 6.96 -8.11
C ASN A 63 -12.14 6.61 -6.81
N ALA A 64 -13.47 6.54 -6.85
CA ALA A 64 -14.32 6.36 -5.67
C ALA A 64 -13.93 5.15 -4.81
N ALA A 65 -13.66 4.01 -5.42
CA ALA A 65 -13.31 2.79 -4.69
C ALA A 65 -11.94 2.89 -4.01
N LEU A 66 -10.93 3.39 -4.73
CA LEU A 66 -9.61 3.62 -4.16
C LEU A 66 -9.67 4.64 -3.02
N TYR A 67 -10.35 5.76 -3.22
CA TYR A 67 -10.53 6.80 -2.21
C TYR A 67 -11.17 6.23 -0.94
N LYS A 68 -12.24 5.44 -1.09
CA LYS A 68 -12.93 4.79 0.02
C LYS A 68 -12.00 3.85 0.81
N GLN A 69 -11.27 2.97 0.13
CA GLN A 69 -10.37 2.01 0.78
C GLN A 69 -9.25 2.70 1.58
N VAL A 70 -8.68 3.77 1.03
CA VAL A 70 -7.63 4.54 1.72
C VAL A 70 -8.21 5.36 2.87
N SER A 71 -9.41 5.93 2.71
CA SER A 71 -10.11 6.63 3.80
C SER A 71 -10.39 5.69 4.97
N GLU A 72 -10.96 4.51 4.71
CA GLU A 72 -11.24 3.52 5.74
C GLU A 72 -9.96 3.05 6.46
N PHE A 73 -8.84 2.93 5.73
CA PHE A 73 -7.56 2.62 6.34
C PHE A 73 -7.10 3.72 7.31
N TYR A 74 -7.17 5.00 6.91
CA TYR A 74 -6.73 6.11 7.76
C TYR A 74 -7.74 6.49 8.85
N ASP A 75 -8.97 6.04 8.78
CA ASP A 75 -9.94 6.18 9.88
C ASP A 75 -9.56 5.29 11.08
N GLU A 76 -8.86 4.17 10.83
CA GLU A 76 -8.45 3.21 11.86
C GLU A 76 -6.95 3.29 12.21
N ALA A 77 -6.12 3.79 11.29
CA ALA A 77 -4.68 3.85 11.48
C ALA A 77 -4.25 5.09 12.26
N ASP A 78 -3.16 4.96 13.03
CA ASP A 78 -2.53 6.09 13.70
C ASP A 78 -2.03 7.13 12.69
N ALA A 79 -2.06 8.40 13.08
CA ALA A 79 -1.58 9.51 12.25
C ALA A 79 -0.12 9.30 11.81
N GLY A 80 0.14 9.42 10.53
CA GLY A 80 1.46 9.23 9.93
C GLY A 80 1.83 7.78 9.62
N THR A 81 0.91 6.83 9.80
CA THR A 81 1.11 5.44 9.40
C THR A 81 1.38 5.37 7.90
N LYS A 82 2.47 4.69 7.53
CA LYS A 82 2.85 4.51 6.11
C LYS A 82 2.01 3.41 5.47
N LEU A 83 1.43 3.74 4.32
CA LEU A 83 0.75 2.81 3.44
C LEU A 83 1.42 2.84 2.07
N ILE A 84 1.77 1.67 1.54
CA ILE A 84 2.22 1.55 0.15
C ILE A 84 1.00 1.34 -0.73
N LEU A 85 0.67 2.35 -1.51
CA LEU A 85 -0.40 2.28 -2.50
C LEU A 85 0.14 1.78 -3.84
N TYR A 86 -0.49 0.76 -4.41
CA TYR A 86 -0.13 0.20 -5.70
C TYR A 86 -1.35 0.12 -6.61
N PRO A 87 -1.65 1.20 -7.36
CA PRO A 87 -2.78 1.22 -8.28
C PRO A 87 -2.52 0.33 -9.49
N VAL A 88 -3.48 -0.52 -9.82
CA VAL A 88 -3.47 -1.38 -11.02
C VAL A 88 -4.70 -1.11 -11.87
N ALA A 89 -4.69 -1.55 -13.12
CA ALA A 89 -5.87 -1.42 -13.96
C ALA A 89 -7.08 -2.14 -13.34
N PRO A 90 -8.29 -1.57 -13.34
CA PRO A 90 -9.46 -2.20 -12.74
C PRO A 90 -9.82 -3.55 -13.38
N THR A 91 -9.36 -3.78 -14.61
CA THR A 91 -9.55 -5.03 -15.34
C THR A 91 -8.53 -6.11 -14.98
N THR A 92 -7.58 -5.83 -14.08
CA THR A 92 -6.60 -6.81 -13.62
C THR A 92 -7.30 -7.87 -12.79
N THR A 93 -7.14 -9.14 -13.15
CA THR A 93 -7.68 -10.26 -12.39
C THR A 93 -6.78 -10.63 -11.23
N MET A 94 -7.35 -11.22 -10.18
CA MET A 94 -6.58 -11.72 -9.04
C MET A 94 -5.58 -12.79 -9.49
N THR A 95 -6.00 -13.69 -10.38
CA THR A 95 -5.16 -14.73 -10.98
C THR A 95 -3.95 -14.14 -11.71
N ALA A 96 -4.15 -13.06 -12.48
CA ALA A 96 -3.05 -12.38 -13.17
C ALA A 96 -2.14 -11.67 -12.16
N LEU A 97 -2.71 -10.94 -11.20
CA LEU A 97 -1.95 -10.21 -10.18
C LEU A 97 -1.02 -11.12 -9.37
N CYS A 98 -1.49 -12.32 -9.01
CA CYS A 98 -0.76 -13.30 -8.20
C CYS A 98 0.16 -14.22 -9.02
N ASP A 99 0.28 -14.02 -10.33
CA ASP A 99 1.15 -14.87 -11.14
C ASP A 99 2.64 -14.65 -10.80
N TYR A 100 3.18 -15.56 -10.00
CA TYR A 100 4.56 -15.50 -9.53
C TYR A 100 5.62 -15.67 -10.63
N THR A 101 5.24 -16.15 -11.80
CA THR A 101 6.14 -16.26 -12.96
C THR A 101 6.42 -14.92 -13.62
N GLN A 102 5.56 -13.93 -13.37
CA GLN A 102 5.67 -12.59 -13.92
C GLN A 102 6.54 -11.69 -13.03
N THR A 103 7.45 -10.97 -13.65
CA THR A 103 8.35 -10.02 -12.97
C THR A 103 8.14 -8.57 -13.39
N ASN A 104 7.19 -8.34 -14.29
CA ASN A 104 6.88 -7.02 -14.82
C ASN A 104 6.10 -6.17 -13.80
N ALA A 105 6.06 -4.86 -14.04
CA ALA A 105 5.20 -3.96 -13.29
C ALA A 105 3.71 -4.34 -13.46
N GLY A 106 2.93 -4.25 -12.37
CA GLY A 106 1.52 -4.63 -12.35
C GLY A 106 1.22 -5.97 -11.69
N TYR A 107 2.25 -6.69 -11.27
CA TYR A 107 2.13 -7.95 -10.53
C TYR A 107 2.51 -7.78 -9.07
N ALA A 108 1.90 -8.58 -8.18
CA ALA A 108 2.20 -8.52 -6.75
C ALA A 108 3.68 -8.81 -6.45
N ARG A 109 4.30 -9.69 -7.22
CA ARG A 109 5.72 -10.00 -7.10
C ARG A 109 6.63 -8.80 -7.36
N ASP A 110 6.31 -7.94 -8.32
CA ASP A 110 7.06 -6.70 -8.59
C ASP A 110 7.00 -5.76 -7.39
N LEU A 111 5.82 -5.59 -6.81
CA LEU A 111 5.65 -4.79 -5.59
C LEU A 111 6.49 -5.34 -4.43
N ILE A 112 6.39 -6.65 -4.16
CA ILE A 112 7.14 -7.30 -3.09
C ILE A 112 8.65 -7.12 -3.28
N ALA A 113 9.14 -7.33 -4.49
CA ALA A 113 10.56 -7.18 -4.82
C ALA A 113 11.06 -5.75 -4.61
N LYS A 114 10.28 -4.75 -4.99
CA LYS A 114 10.60 -3.33 -4.80
C LYS A 114 10.63 -2.90 -3.32
N GLN A 115 9.89 -3.58 -2.47
CA GLN A 115 9.87 -3.30 -1.03
C GLN A 115 10.94 -4.07 -0.23
N ASN A 116 11.79 -4.85 -0.88
CA ASN A 116 12.94 -5.53 -0.27
C ASN A 116 12.59 -6.33 1.01
N GLY A 117 11.43 -6.97 1.06
CA GLY A 117 10.97 -7.75 2.20
C GLY A 117 10.45 -6.93 3.40
N ASN A 118 10.28 -5.63 3.25
CA ASN A 118 9.77 -4.76 4.33
C ASN A 118 8.26 -4.83 4.51
N LEU A 119 7.51 -5.35 3.53
CA LEU A 119 6.07 -5.53 3.65
C LEU A 119 5.71 -6.61 4.68
N ARG A 120 4.72 -6.33 5.51
CA ARG A 120 4.14 -7.28 6.47
C ARG A 120 2.80 -7.82 6.04
N GLY A 121 2.11 -7.10 5.17
CA GLY A 121 0.84 -7.53 4.62
C GLY A 121 0.50 -6.79 3.34
N ILE A 122 -0.33 -7.41 2.52
CA ILE A 122 -0.84 -6.84 1.29
C ILE A 122 -2.36 -7.00 1.31
N GLY A 123 -3.07 -5.87 1.28
CA GLY A 123 -4.49 -5.84 0.99
C GLY A 123 -4.71 -5.74 -0.51
N ILE A 124 -5.70 -6.45 -1.03
CA ILE A 124 -6.08 -6.38 -2.43
C ILE A 124 -7.56 -6.01 -2.49
N ALA A 125 -7.89 -4.95 -3.20
CA ALA A 125 -9.24 -4.44 -3.27
C ALA A 125 -9.62 -3.98 -4.68
N ASN A 126 -10.93 -4.01 -4.96
CA ASN A 126 -11.51 -3.46 -6.18
C ASN A 126 -10.87 -3.96 -7.49
N LEU A 127 -10.48 -5.22 -7.54
CA LEU A 127 -10.14 -5.88 -8.78
C LEU A 127 -11.44 -6.39 -9.39
N ASN A 128 -11.83 -5.83 -10.51
CA ASN A 128 -13.04 -6.26 -11.19
C ASN A 128 -12.70 -7.15 -12.38
N THR A 129 -13.12 -8.37 -12.29
CA THR A 129 -12.94 -9.38 -13.33
C THR A 129 -14.06 -9.40 -14.35
N GLY A 130 -15.02 -8.50 -14.25
CA GLY A 130 -16.08 -8.28 -15.25
C GLY A 130 -17.36 -9.08 -15.06
N ALA A 131 -17.35 -10.26 -14.50
CA ALA A 131 -18.56 -11.01 -14.17
C ALA A 131 -18.38 -11.60 -12.78
N THR A 132 -19.00 -11.00 -11.80
CA THR A 132 -19.09 -11.57 -10.46
C THR A 132 -20.11 -12.70 -10.47
N GLU A 133 -19.68 -13.89 -10.82
CA GLU A 133 -20.40 -15.07 -10.42
C GLU A 133 -19.91 -15.43 -9.02
N GLU A 134 -20.72 -15.10 -8.03
CA GLU A 134 -20.44 -15.52 -6.66
C GLU A 134 -20.37 -17.05 -6.63
N SER A 135 -19.27 -17.59 -6.13
CA SER A 135 -19.18 -19.01 -5.84
C SER A 135 -20.15 -19.38 -4.72
N ALA A 136 -20.39 -20.66 -4.53
CA ALA A 136 -21.21 -21.16 -3.42
C ALA A 136 -20.69 -20.74 -2.02
N GLU A 137 -19.44 -20.23 -1.95
CA GLU A 137 -18.77 -19.76 -0.74
C GLU A 137 -18.70 -18.22 -0.64
N GLY A 138 -19.37 -17.50 -1.55
CA GLY A 138 -19.43 -16.03 -1.51
C GLY A 138 -18.18 -15.31 -2.00
N LEU A 139 -17.22 -16.01 -2.61
CA LEU A 139 -16.02 -15.43 -3.20
C LEU A 139 -16.06 -15.53 -4.73
N ASP A 140 -15.42 -14.57 -5.38
CA ASP A 140 -15.21 -14.64 -6.84
C ASP A 140 -14.39 -15.90 -7.19
N PRO A 141 -14.79 -16.69 -8.20
CA PRO A 141 -14.04 -17.86 -8.65
C PRO A 141 -12.58 -17.59 -9.01
N ASP A 142 -12.24 -16.39 -9.44
CA ASP A 142 -10.88 -15.97 -9.73
C ASP A 142 -9.98 -16.01 -8.48
N VAL A 143 -10.52 -15.77 -7.29
CA VAL A 143 -9.78 -15.88 -6.02
C VAL A 143 -9.27 -17.29 -5.81
N PHE A 144 -10.12 -18.31 -6.05
CA PHE A 144 -9.72 -19.72 -5.90
C PHE A 144 -8.62 -20.11 -6.88
N THR A 145 -8.67 -19.56 -8.09
CA THR A 145 -7.65 -19.80 -9.11
C THR A 145 -6.34 -19.09 -8.78
N ALA A 146 -6.43 -17.94 -8.10
CA ALA A 146 -5.25 -17.15 -7.70
C ALA A 146 -4.50 -17.73 -6.49
N LEU A 147 -5.21 -18.35 -5.53
CA LEU A 147 -4.63 -18.87 -4.29
C LEU A 147 -3.38 -19.76 -4.48
N PRO A 148 -3.40 -20.79 -5.35
CA PRO A 148 -2.21 -21.62 -5.57
C PRO A 148 -1.07 -20.90 -6.28
N LYS A 149 -1.34 -19.75 -6.90
CA LYS A 149 -0.31 -18.90 -7.52
C LYS A 149 0.32 -17.90 -6.56
N ALA A 150 -0.36 -17.60 -5.46
CA ALA A 150 0.10 -16.65 -4.45
C ALA A 150 1.03 -17.28 -3.39
N GLN A 151 1.25 -18.59 -3.44
CA GLN A 151 2.10 -19.34 -2.49
C GLN A 151 3.61 -19.23 -2.85
#